data_5619afb398de705106665457f09b156d
#
_entry.id   5619afb398de705106665457f09b156d
#
_cell.length_a   1.000
_cell.length_b   1.000
_cell.length_c   1.000
_cell.angle_alpha   90.00
_cell.angle_beta   90.00
_cell.angle_gamma   90.00
#
_symmetry.space_group_name_H-M   'P 1'
#
loop_
_entity.id
_entity.type
_entity.pdbx_description
1 polymer ?
#
loop_
_entity_poly.entity_id
_entity_poly.type
_entity_poly.pdbx_seq_one_letter_code
_entity_poly.pdbx_strand_id
1 'polypeptide(L)' 'MNHSQLRQALTELNGERNAHFAITGMCESTSILTITSAMLIPEETDKLVKVTDGKSVYIIEADRIAYIRIGL' A
#
# COMPACT_ATOMS: atom_id res chain seq x y z
N MET A 1 0.84 11.69 -0.59
CA MET A 1 0.04 11.68 0.66
C MET A 1 0.95 11.35 1.82
N ASN A 2 0.56 11.69 3.05
CA ASN A 2 1.34 11.34 4.22
C ASN A 2 0.92 9.96 4.73
N HIS A 3 1.66 9.45 5.73
CA HIS A 3 1.42 8.09 6.22
C HIS A 3 0.03 7.93 6.85
N SER A 4 -0.49 8.96 7.48
CA SER A 4 -1.83 8.89 8.07
C SER A 4 -2.91 8.79 7.01
N GLN A 5 -2.77 9.56 5.93
CA GLN A 5 -3.70 9.50 4.80
C GLN A 5 -3.63 8.16 4.11
N LEU A 6 -2.42 7.64 3.90
CA LEU A 6 -2.25 6.34 3.27
C LEU A 6 -2.88 5.24 4.12
N ARG A 7 -2.63 5.26 5.42
CA ARG A 7 -3.20 4.26 6.32
C ARG A 7 -4.71 4.33 6.33
N GLN A 8 -5.26 5.54 6.33
CA GLN A 8 -6.72 5.71 6.29
C GLN A 8 -7.31 5.16 4.99
N ALA A 9 -6.63 5.39 3.87
CA ALA A 9 -7.10 4.88 2.58
C ALA A 9 -7.09 3.36 2.53
N LEU A 10 -6.21 2.72 3.29
CA LEU A 10 -6.05 1.27 3.27
C LEU A 10 -6.84 0.54 4.35
N THR A 11 -7.61 1.26 5.18
CA THR A 11 -8.32 0.63 6.29
C THR A 11 -9.36 -0.40 5.85
N GLU A 12 -9.81 -0.32 4.61
CA GLU A 12 -10.78 -1.26 4.08
C GLU A 12 -10.18 -2.60 3.69
N LEU A 13 -8.87 -2.69 3.61
CA LEU A 13 -8.21 -3.92 3.19
C LEU A 13 -8.32 -4.97 4.29
N ASN A 14 -8.92 -6.10 3.93
CA ASN A 14 -9.17 -7.18 4.88
C ASN A 14 -8.69 -8.55 4.37
N GLY A 15 -7.83 -8.55 3.38
CA GLY A 15 -7.31 -9.79 2.81
C GLY A 15 -8.13 -10.33 1.65
N GLU A 16 -9.17 -9.63 1.23
CA GLU A 16 -10.05 -10.08 0.15
C GLU A 16 -9.89 -9.29 -1.13
N ARG A 17 -9.29 -8.10 -1.06
CA ARG A 17 -9.18 -7.21 -2.22
C ARG A 17 -7.75 -7.03 -2.63
N ASN A 18 -7.55 -6.80 -3.92
CA ASN A 18 -6.23 -6.47 -4.45
C ASN A 18 -6.02 -4.97 -4.36
N ALA A 19 -4.81 -4.57 -4.01
CA ALA A 19 -4.43 -3.16 -3.96
C ALA A 19 -3.36 -2.90 -5.00
N HIS A 20 -3.52 -1.82 -5.75
CA HIS A 20 -2.59 -1.41 -6.79
C HIS A 20 -2.05 -0.03 -6.43
N PHE A 21 -0.75 0.08 -6.32
CA PHE A 21 -0.08 1.32 -5.92
C PHE A 21 0.72 1.85 -7.09
N ALA A 22 0.42 3.08 -7.51
CA ALA A 22 1.23 3.76 -8.51
C ALA A 22 2.32 4.53 -7.76
N ILE A 23 3.56 4.10 -7.98
CA ILE A 23 4.71 4.61 -7.24
C ILE A 23 5.51 5.55 -8.12
N THR A 24 5.85 6.73 -7.58
CA THR A 24 6.65 7.73 -8.29
C THR A 24 8.12 7.60 -7.91
N GLY A 25 8.98 8.17 -8.77
CA GLY A 25 10.41 8.20 -8.50
C GLY A 25 11.16 6.97 -8.95
N MET A 26 10.48 6.04 -9.60
CA MET A 26 11.12 4.87 -10.19
C MET A 26 11.64 5.23 -11.58
N CYS A 27 12.64 4.48 -12.05
CA CYS A 27 13.23 4.73 -13.37
C CYS A 27 12.28 4.41 -14.51
N GLU A 28 11.37 3.48 -14.30
CA GLU A 28 10.42 3.07 -15.32
C GLU A 28 9.20 3.96 -15.31
N SER A 29 8.61 4.14 -16.48
CA SER A 29 7.43 4.98 -16.63
C SER A 29 6.17 4.39 -16.00
N THR A 30 6.14 3.07 -15.84
CA THR A 30 5.00 2.39 -15.22
C THR A 30 5.49 1.61 -14.02
N SER A 31 5.21 2.12 -12.85
CA SER A 31 5.62 1.47 -11.61
C SER A 31 4.39 1.21 -10.77
N ILE A 32 3.70 0.11 -11.12
CA ILE A 32 2.51 -0.31 -10.39
C ILE A 32 2.88 -1.52 -9.54
N LEU A 33 2.75 -1.36 -8.24
CA LEU A 33 2.90 -2.47 -7.31
C LEU A 33 1.51 -3.05 -7.05
N THR A 34 1.34 -4.33 -7.31
CA THR A 34 0.08 -5.02 -7.05
C THR A 34 0.26 -5.97 -5.89
N ILE A 35 -0.60 -5.83 -4.90
CA ILE A 35 -0.61 -6.72 -3.74
C ILE A 35 -1.95 -7.46 -3.75
N THR A 36 -1.88 -8.77 -3.96
CA THR A 36 -3.05 -9.62 -4.04
C THR A 36 -3.55 -9.95 -2.63
N SER A 37 -4.87 -9.88 -2.46
CA SER A 37 -5.49 -10.17 -1.17
C SER A 37 -4.82 -9.35 -0.06
N ALA A 38 -4.73 -8.05 -0.30
CA ALA A 38 -3.96 -7.14 0.55
C ALA A 38 -4.62 -6.93 1.91
N MET A 39 -3.79 -6.84 2.93
CA MET A 39 -4.23 -6.54 4.29
C MET A 39 -3.29 -5.53 4.91
N LEU A 40 -3.86 -4.49 5.49
CA LEU A 40 -3.08 -3.48 6.19
C LEU A 40 -2.66 -4.01 7.55
N ILE A 41 -1.36 -3.92 7.83
CA ILE A 41 -0.83 -4.30 9.14
C ILE A 41 -1.06 -3.14 10.11
N PRO A 42 -1.54 -3.41 11.33
CA PRO A 42 -1.76 -2.36 12.33
C PRO A 42 -0.51 -1.51 12.57
N GLU A 43 -0.72 -0.24 12.88
CA GLU A 43 0.37 0.69 13.10
C GLU A 43 1.26 0.26 14.26
N GLU A 44 2.56 0.34 14.03
CA GLU A 44 3.57 0.05 15.03
C GLU A 44 4.30 1.32 15.43
N THR A 45 5.22 1.20 16.39
CA THR A 45 5.94 2.37 16.91
C THR A 45 6.84 3.04 15.87
N ASP A 46 7.24 2.29 14.83
CA ASP A 46 8.08 2.83 13.76
C ASP A 46 7.29 3.71 12.79
N LYS A 47 5.96 3.71 12.88
CA LYS A 47 5.07 4.51 12.03
C LYS A 47 5.15 4.19 10.55
N LEU A 48 5.71 3.06 10.19
CA LEU A 48 5.76 2.63 8.80
C LEU A 48 4.41 2.06 8.38
N VAL A 49 4.07 2.27 7.10
CA VAL A 49 2.87 1.67 6.54
C VAL A 49 3.25 0.35 5.92
N LYS A 50 2.69 -0.72 6.44
CA LYS A 50 3.00 -2.08 6.01
C LYS A 50 1.75 -2.77 5.51
N VAL A 51 1.86 -3.42 4.36
CA VAL A 51 0.76 -4.17 3.76
C VAL A 51 1.27 -5.57 3.44
N THR A 52 0.46 -6.56 3.67
CA THR A 52 0.86 -7.95 3.42
C THR A 52 -0.10 -8.64 2.46
N ASP A 53 0.43 -9.59 1.71
CA ASP A 53 -0.37 -10.50 0.89
C ASP A 53 -0.51 -11.89 1.54
N GLY A 54 -0.07 -12.02 2.77
CA GLY A 54 -0.07 -13.28 3.49
C GLY A 54 1.25 -14.03 3.39
N LYS A 55 2.13 -13.63 2.49
CA LYS A 55 3.43 -14.27 2.29
C LYS A 55 4.58 -13.30 2.51
N SER A 56 4.39 -12.06 2.11
CA SER A 56 5.42 -11.02 2.20
C SER A 56 4.83 -9.79 2.83
N VAL A 57 5.68 -8.96 3.39
CA VAL A 57 5.29 -7.67 3.93
C VAL A 57 5.91 -6.59 3.04
N TYR A 58 5.08 -5.68 2.57
CA TYR A 58 5.50 -4.55 1.75
C TYR A 58 5.48 -3.30 2.62
N ILE A 59 6.62 -2.65 2.73
CA ILE A 59 6.73 -1.39 3.46
C ILE A 59 6.63 -0.28 2.43
N ILE A 60 5.60 0.56 2.56
CA ILE A 60 5.25 1.53 1.54
C ILE A 60 5.54 2.93 2.03
N GLU A 61 6.24 3.70 1.22
CA GLU A 61 6.55 5.08 1.52
C GLU A 61 5.45 5.97 0.96
N ALA A 62 4.70 6.61 1.86
CA ALA A 62 3.52 7.37 1.48
C ALA A 62 3.83 8.50 0.51
N ASP A 63 4.98 9.14 0.67
CA ASP A 63 5.36 10.28 -0.16
C ASP A 63 5.56 9.92 -1.62
N ARG A 64 5.70 8.64 -1.92
CA ARG A 64 5.94 8.16 -3.28
C ARG A 64 4.71 7.61 -3.97
N ILE A 65 3.56 7.72 -3.33
CA ILE A 65 2.32 7.20 -3.90
C ILE A 65 1.64 8.28 -4.72
N ALA A 66 1.44 8.01 -6.01
CA ALA A 66 0.67 8.88 -6.88
C ALA A 66 -0.83 8.61 -6.76
N TYR A 67 -1.22 7.33 -6.76
CA TYR A 67 -2.61 6.95 -6.51
C TYR A 67 -2.66 5.49 -6.08
N ILE A 68 -3.81 5.11 -5.53
CA ILE A 68 -4.08 3.75 -5.12
C ILE A 68 -5.40 3.32 -5.76
N ARG A 69 -5.42 2.10 -6.29
CA ARG A 69 -6.64 1.51 -6.81
C ARG A 69 -6.92 0.24 -6.01
N ILE A 70 -8.09 0.16 -5.42
CA ILE A 70 -8.50 -1.00 -4.65
C ILE A 70 -9.53 -1.75 -5.47
N GLY A 71 -9.24 -3.02 -5.76
CA GLY A 71 -10.14 -3.86 -6.53
C GLY A 71 -11.36 -4.28 -5.72
N LEU A 72 -12.48 -4.42 -6.38
CA LEU A 72 -13.73 -4.84 -5.74
C LEU A 72 -13.98 -6.33 -5.90
#